data_22b3d37c2750f16268604ac676b6ec5e
#
_entry.id   22b3d37c2750f16268604ac676b6ec5e
#
_cell.length_a   1.000
_cell.length_b   1.000
_cell.length_c   1.000
_cell.angle_alpha   90.00
_cell.angle_beta   90.00
_cell.angle_gamma   90.00
#
_symmetry.space_group_name_H-M   'P 1'
#
loop_
_entity.id
_entity.type
_entity.pdbx_description
1 polymer ?
#
loop_
_entity_poly.entity_id
_entity_poly.type
_entity_poly.pdbx_seq_one_letter_code
_entity_poly.pdbx_strand_id
1 'polypeptide(L)'
;MKLSEWAARNGVHYQTAWTWAKEGRMPVPVRQTPSGTWLVDEPASKASGRVVAYCRVSSADQKSDLDRQVARVVQGATGLGLPVTEVVTEVGSGLNGHRRKLHRVLSDPGAAVIVVEHRDRLARFGVEHLEAVLSASGRRLVVLDPTETA
;
A
#
# COMPACT_ATOMS: atom_id res chain seq x y z
N MET A 1 12.31 10.65 12.50
CA MET A 1 12.06 9.98 13.80
C MET A 1 13.33 10.00 14.65
N LYS A 2 13.18 9.89 15.94
CA LYS A 2 14.35 9.82 16.84
C LYS A 2 15.04 8.47 16.73
N LEU A 3 16.35 8.44 16.94
CA LEU A 3 17.13 7.21 16.88
C LEU A 3 16.62 6.15 17.86
N SER A 4 16.17 6.55 19.05
CA SER A 4 15.60 5.64 20.03
C SER A 4 14.32 4.95 19.52
N GLU A 5 13.49 5.67 18.79
CA GLU A 5 12.27 5.11 18.17
C GLU A 5 12.62 4.13 17.05
N TRP A 6 13.59 4.48 16.22
CA TRP A 6 14.07 3.61 15.16
C TRP A 6 14.65 2.31 15.72
N ALA A 7 15.48 2.41 16.77
CA ALA A 7 16.09 1.26 17.42
C ALA A 7 15.01 0.30 17.97
N ALA A 8 14.02 0.85 18.66
CA ALA A 8 12.92 0.06 19.20
C ALA A 8 12.13 -0.68 18.11
N ARG A 9 11.85 -0.01 16.99
CA ARG A 9 11.13 -0.60 15.86
C ARG A 9 11.90 -1.73 15.18
N ASN A 10 13.22 -1.63 15.16
CA ASN A 10 14.08 -2.59 14.46
C ASN A 10 14.68 -3.64 15.39
N GLY A 11 14.27 -3.67 16.66
CA GLY A 11 14.76 -4.63 17.63
C GLY A 11 16.25 -4.48 17.97
N VAL A 12 16.78 -3.27 17.83
CA VAL A 12 18.19 -2.95 18.09
C VAL A 12 18.29 -2.19 19.41
N HIS A 13 19.29 -2.50 20.20
CA HIS A 13 19.54 -1.75 21.42
C HIS A 13 19.96 -0.31 21.08
N TYR A 14 19.47 0.67 21.84
CA TYR A 14 19.74 2.09 21.58
C TYR A 14 21.24 2.40 21.47
N GLN A 15 22.06 1.85 22.36
CA GLN A 15 23.51 2.09 22.32
C GLN A 15 24.14 1.54 21.04
N THR A 16 23.68 0.42 20.54
CA THR A 16 24.14 -0.15 19.28
C THR A 16 23.80 0.77 18.12
N ALA A 17 22.56 1.26 18.09
CA ALA A 17 22.13 2.20 17.06
C ALA A 17 22.90 3.52 17.13
N TRP A 18 23.16 4.02 18.33
CA TRP A 18 23.94 5.22 18.55
C TRP A 18 25.38 5.06 18.03
N THR A 19 26.01 3.93 18.31
CA THR A 19 27.36 3.61 17.82
C THR A 19 27.36 3.56 16.29
N TRP A 20 26.38 2.91 15.68
CA TRP A 20 26.25 2.88 14.22
C TRP A 20 26.08 4.26 13.62
N ALA A 21 25.27 5.11 14.24
CA ALA A 21 25.05 6.48 13.78
C ALA A 21 26.36 7.29 13.85
N LYS A 22 27.08 7.18 14.94
CA LYS A 22 28.35 7.86 15.14
C LYS A 22 29.44 7.39 14.16
N GLU A 23 29.47 6.10 13.86
CA GLU A 23 30.47 5.50 12.97
C GLU A 23 30.07 5.51 11.49
N GLY A 24 28.88 5.98 11.16
CA GLY A 24 28.39 5.99 9.78
C GLY A 24 27.99 4.61 9.26
N ARG A 25 27.63 3.68 10.14
CA ARG A 25 27.24 2.30 9.79
C ARG A 25 25.73 2.09 9.72
N MET A 26 24.96 3.14 9.87
CA MET A 26 23.49 3.02 9.82
C MET A 26 23.01 2.53 8.45
N PRO A 27 22.06 1.58 8.42
CA PRO A 27 21.47 1.14 7.15
C PRO A 27 20.57 2.17 6.50
N VAL A 28 20.24 3.25 7.21
CA VAL A 28 19.41 4.36 6.75
C VAL A 28 20.12 5.68 7.02
N PRO A 29 19.82 6.74 6.25
CA PRO A 29 20.43 8.06 6.50
C PRO A 29 20.07 8.60 7.87
N VAL A 30 21.06 9.17 8.55
CA VAL A 30 20.88 9.83 9.85
C VAL A 30 21.50 11.20 9.81
N ARG A 31 21.00 12.10 10.65
CA ARG A 31 21.59 13.44 10.86
C ARG A 31 21.61 13.77 12.34
N GLN A 32 22.55 14.58 12.74
CA GLN A 32 22.64 15.07 14.11
C GLN A 32 22.16 16.51 14.17
N THR A 33 21.28 16.80 15.13
CA THR A 33 20.84 18.16 15.37
C THR A 33 21.92 18.96 16.09
N PRO A 34 21.86 20.31 16.08
CA PRO A 34 22.81 21.12 16.84
C PRO A 34 22.85 20.81 18.34
N SER A 35 21.76 20.26 18.89
CA SER A 35 21.68 19.83 20.29
C SER A 35 22.31 18.46 20.54
N GLY A 36 22.81 17.78 19.52
CA GLY A 36 23.44 16.47 19.64
C GLY A 36 22.49 15.28 19.51
N THR A 37 21.20 15.51 19.25
CA THR A 37 20.22 14.46 19.05
C THR A 37 20.35 13.86 17.67
N TRP A 38 20.38 12.51 17.60
CA TRP A 38 20.37 11.81 16.33
C TRP A 38 18.93 11.64 15.82
N LEU A 39 18.72 12.02 14.57
CA LEU A 39 17.45 11.83 13.87
C LEU A 39 17.68 10.88 12.69
N VAL A 40 16.75 9.96 12.52
CA VAL A 40 16.76 9.02 11.40
C VAL A 40 15.89 9.59 10.29
N ASP A 41 16.50 9.86 9.14
CA ASP A 41 15.80 10.27 7.93
C ASP A 41 15.37 9.01 7.18
N GLU A 42 14.41 8.30 7.75
CA GLU A 42 13.88 7.12 7.13
C GLU A 42 12.94 7.56 5.99
N PRO A 43 13.17 7.18 4.73
CA PRO A 43 12.17 7.39 3.68
C PRO A 43 11.02 6.40 3.86
N ALA A 44 10.59 6.20 5.08
CA ALA A 44 9.71 5.14 5.52
C ALA A 44 8.35 5.18 4.83
N SER A 45 7.82 6.36 4.61
CA SER A 45 6.54 6.54 3.93
C SER A 45 6.59 6.19 2.45
N LYS A 46 7.77 6.16 1.85
CA LYS A 46 7.94 5.82 0.43
C LYS A 46 8.48 4.41 0.22
N ALA A 47 9.27 3.90 1.15
CA ALA A 47 9.93 2.61 1.03
C ALA A 47 9.09 1.44 1.54
N SER A 48 8.19 1.67 2.50
CA SER A 48 7.39 0.62 3.12
C SER A 48 6.03 0.42 2.47
N GLY A 49 5.61 1.33 1.57
CA GLY A 49 4.31 1.30 0.95
C GLY A 49 4.30 0.52 -0.36
N ARG A 50 3.59 -0.60 -0.42
CA ARG A 50 3.37 -1.30 -1.68
C ARG A 50 2.17 -0.70 -2.40
N VAL A 51 2.25 -0.69 -3.73
CA VAL A 51 1.13 -0.35 -4.60
C VAL A 51 0.52 -1.66 -5.09
N VAL A 52 -0.69 -1.96 -4.64
CA VAL A 52 -1.39 -3.20 -4.95
C VAL A 52 -2.49 -2.92 -5.96
N ALA A 53 -2.46 -3.59 -7.09
CA ALA A 53 -3.55 -3.57 -8.06
C ALA A 53 -4.55 -4.67 -7.69
N TYR A 54 -5.79 -4.31 -7.49
CA TYR A 54 -6.86 -5.27 -7.22
C TYR A 54 -7.79 -5.32 -8.43
N CYS A 55 -7.92 -6.51 -9.00
CA CYS A 55 -8.74 -6.76 -10.19
C CYS A 55 -9.72 -7.89 -9.90
N ARG A 56 -10.95 -7.74 -10.35
CA ARG A 56 -12.03 -8.68 -10.06
C ARG A 56 -12.96 -8.86 -11.24
N VAL A 57 -13.37 -10.09 -11.47
CA VAL A 57 -14.48 -10.45 -12.35
C VAL A 57 -15.49 -11.29 -11.58
N SER A 58 -16.74 -11.34 -12.07
CA SER A 58 -17.82 -12.01 -11.37
C SER A 58 -17.78 -13.53 -11.53
N SER A 59 -17.22 -14.04 -12.62
CA SER A 59 -17.19 -15.47 -12.88
C SER A 59 -15.89 -15.89 -13.60
N ALA A 60 -15.56 -17.18 -13.48
CA ALA A 60 -14.31 -17.74 -14.00
C ALA A 60 -14.23 -17.72 -15.55
N ASP A 61 -15.37 -17.67 -16.25
CA ASP A 61 -15.40 -17.56 -17.71
C ASP A 61 -14.99 -16.16 -18.22
N GLN A 62 -14.84 -15.19 -17.33
CA GLN A 62 -14.40 -13.84 -17.65
C GLN A 62 -12.89 -13.64 -17.47
N LYS A 63 -12.12 -14.72 -17.49
CA LYS A 63 -10.67 -14.66 -17.26
C LYS A 63 -9.94 -13.75 -18.25
N SER A 64 -10.33 -13.76 -19.52
CA SER A 64 -9.74 -12.87 -20.53
C SER A 64 -10.03 -11.40 -20.23
N ASP A 65 -11.20 -11.09 -19.70
CA ASP A 65 -11.54 -9.74 -19.24
C ASP A 65 -10.71 -9.34 -18.03
N LEU A 66 -10.46 -10.29 -17.12
CA LEU A 66 -9.61 -10.06 -15.96
C LEU A 66 -8.17 -9.72 -16.38
N ASP A 67 -7.62 -10.45 -17.34
CA ASP A 67 -6.27 -10.19 -17.86
C ASP A 67 -6.16 -8.79 -18.47
N ARG A 68 -7.17 -8.37 -19.24
CA ARG A 68 -7.24 -7.02 -19.80
C ARG A 68 -7.36 -5.95 -18.71
N GLN A 69 -8.15 -6.24 -17.68
CA GLN A 69 -8.29 -5.35 -16.53
C GLN A 69 -6.95 -5.13 -15.83
N VAL A 70 -6.20 -6.20 -15.60
CA VAL A 70 -4.85 -6.12 -15.01
C VAL A 70 -3.95 -5.21 -15.84
N ALA A 71 -3.92 -5.40 -17.16
CA ALA A 71 -3.09 -4.57 -18.03
C ALA A 71 -3.47 -3.09 -17.94
N ARG A 72 -4.76 -2.78 -17.95
CA ARG A 72 -5.24 -1.38 -17.86
C ARG A 72 -4.88 -0.77 -16.50
N VAL A 73 -5.05 -1.53 -15.42
CA VAL A 73 -4.76 -1.04 -14.07
C VAL A 73 -3.27 -0.77 -13.90
N VAL A 74 -2.42 -1.68 -14.35
CA VAL A 74 -0.97 -1.51 -14.25
C VAL A 74 -0.51 -0.30 -15.07
N GLN A 75 -1.00 -0.14 -16.29
CA GLN A 75 -0.67 1.00 -17.14
C GLN A 75 -1.15 2.31 -16.53
N GLY A 76 -2.40 2.35 -16.05
CA GLY A 76 -2.98 3.54 -15.45
C GLY A 76 -2.24 3.98 -14.20
N ALA A 77 -1.90 3.03 -13.33
CA ALA A 77 -1.15 3.32 -12.12
C ALA A 77 0.25 3.84 -12.44
N THR A 78 0.94 3.23 -13.39
CA THR A 78 2.27 3.68 -13.84
C THR A 78 2.21 5.11 -14.37
N GLY A 79 1.17 5.43 -15.15
CA GLY A 79 0.96 6.79 -15.66
C GLY A 79 0.72 7.84 -14.57
N LEU A 80 0.26 7.42 -13.39
CA LEU A 80 0.07 8.29 -12.22
C LEU A 80 1.31 8.34 -11.31
N GLY A 81 2.42 7.71 -11.70
CA GLY A 81 3.60 7.63 -10.87
C GLY A 81 3.51 6.63 -9.73
N LEU A 82 2.60 5.66 -9.83
CA LEU A 82 2.36 4.63 -8.84
C LEU A 82 2.74 3.25 -9.43
N PRO A 83 4.02 2.88 -9.45
CA PRO A 83 4.42 1.59 -10.01
C PRO A 83 3.84 0.46 -9.18
N VAL A 84 3.08 -0.43 -9.83
CA VAL A 84 2.45 -1.57 -9.17
C VAL A 84 3.49 -2.59 -8.75
N THR A 85 3.50 -2.95 -7.48
CA THR A 85 4.43 -3.93 -6.91
C THR A 85 3.80 -5.29 -6.70
N GLU A 86 2.47 -5.35 -6.62
CA GLU A 86 1.72 -6.60 -6.45
C GLU A 86 0.40 -6.51 -7.20
N VAL A 87 0.03 -7.59 -7.87
CA VAL A 87 -1.28 -7.71 -8.53
C VAL A 87 -2.08 -8.80 -7.83
N VAL A 88 -3.29 -8.45 -7.40
CA VAL A 88 -4.23 -9.38 -6.79
C VAL A 88 -5.43 -9.53 -7.71
N THR A 89 -5.70 -10.75 -8.13
CA THR A 89 -6.86 -11.07 -8.98
C THR A 89 -7.83 -11.95 -8.23
N GLU A 90 -9.11 -11.68 -8.39
CA GLU A 90 -10.16 -12.42 -7.69
C GLU A 90 -11.35 -12.67 -8.58
N VAL A 91 -11.96 -13.83 -8.42
CA VAL A 91 -13.23 -14.16 -9.06
C VAL A 91 -14.30 -14.19 -7.97
N GLY A 92 -15.30 -13.32 -8.08
CA GLY A 92 -16.37 -13.25 -7.11
C GLY A 92 -17.27 -12.03 -7.30
N SER A 93 -18.50 -12.13 -6.84
CA SER A 93 -19.47 -11.05 -6.95
C SER A 93 -19.10 -9.88 -6.03
N GLY A 94 -19.36 -8.66 -6.49
CA GLY A 94 -19.24 -7.45 -5.67
C GLY A 94 -20.24 -7.40 -4.51
N LEU A 95 -21.28 -8.24 -4.55
CA LEU A 95 -22.27 -8.38 -3.48
C LEU A 95 -21.89 -9.44 -2.46
N ASN A 96 -20.91 -10.29 -2.77
CA ASN A 96 -20.49 -11.36 -1.90
C ASN A 96 -19.40 -10.88 -0.95
N GLY A 97 -19.65 -10.96 0.36
CA GLY A 97 -18.68 -10.59 1.39
C GLY A 97 -17.52 -11.56 1.56
N HIS A 98 -17.54 -12.71 0.89
CA HIS A 98 -16.52 -13.76 1.03
C HIS A 98 -15.39 -13.64 0.00
N ARG A 99 -14.86 -12.46 -0.18
CA ARG A 99 -13.72 -12.23 -1.06
C ARG A 99 -12.44 -12.24 -0.23
N ARG A 100 -11.86 -13.43 -0.10
CA ARG A 100 -10.69 -13.66 0.77
C ARG A 100 -9.48 -12.82 0.38
N LYS A 101 -9.23 -12.67 -0.92
CA LYS A 101 -8.08 -11.91 -1.40
C LYS A 101 -8.23 -10.43 -1.13
N LEU A 102 -9.43 -9.88 -1.33
CA LEU A 102 -9.71 -8.49 -0.98
C LEU A 102 -9.55 -8.27 0.52
N HIS A 103 -10.10 -9.17 1.33
CA HIS A 103 -9.98 -9.08 2.78
C HIS A 103 -8.51 -9.08 3.22
N ARG A 104 -7.70 -9.94 2.61
CA ARG A 104 -6.25 -9.98 2.90
C ARG A 104 -5.56 -8.67 2.56
N VAL A 105 -5.87 -8.07 1.40
CA VAL A 105 -5.30 -6.79 0.98
C VAL A 105 -5.73 -5.66 1.92
N LEU A 106 -7.00 -5.61 2.28
CA LEU A 106 -7.53 -4.59 3.18
C LEU A 106 -6.93 -4.71 4.59
N SER A 107 -6.58 -5.91 5.01
CA SER A 107 -6.00 -6.19 6.32
C SER A 107 -4.48 -6.02 6.35
N ASP A 108 -3.84 -5.82 5.22
CA ASP A 108 -2.39 -5.72 5.10
C ASP A 108 -1.94 -4.25 5.24
N PRO A 109 -1.30 -3.90 6.35
CA PRO A 109 -0.85 -2.52 6.55
C PRO A 109 0.25 -2.10 5.57
N GLY A 110 0.94 -3.03 4.93
CA GLY A 110 1.93 -2.77 3.90
C GLY A 110 1.34 -2.42 2.54
N ALA A 111 0.05 -2.68 2.31
CA ALA A 111 -0.67 -2.29 1.10
C ALA A 111 -1.07 -0.81 1.21
N ALA A 112 -0.12 0.08 1.00
CA ALA A 112 -0.30 1.51 1.21
C ALA A 112 -1.25 2.15 0.19
N VAL A 113 -1.21 1.70 -1.05
CA VAL A 113 -2.08 2.19 -2.12
C VAL A 113 -2.74 0.98 -2.77
N ILE A 114 -4.06 1.01 -2.85
CA ILE A 114 -4.84 0.00 -3.57
C ILE A 114 -5.40 0.67 -4.81
N VAL A 115 -5.09 0.13 -5.98
CA VAL A 115 -5.51 0.67 -7.27
C VAL A 115 -6.55 -0.26 -7.87
N VAL A 116 -7.69 0.30 -8.27
CA VAL A 116 -8.76 -0.43 -8.97
C VAL A 116 -9.15 0.32 -10.24
N GLU A 117 -9.67 -0.38 -11.22
CA GLU A 117 -10.15 0.24 -12.45
C GLU A 117 -11.43 1.06 -12.20
N HIS A 118 -12.40 0.44 -11.54
CA HIS A 118 -13.68 1.08 -11.18
C HIS A 118 -14.00 0.79 -9.72
N ARG A 119 -14.83 1.61 -9.12
CA ARG A 119 -15.27 1.43 -7.74
C ARG A 119 -15.99 0.12 -7.49
N ASP A 120 -16.78 -0.34 -8.44
CA ASP A 120 -17.53 -1.59 -8.33
C ASP A 120 -16.64 -2.84 -8.34
N ARG A 121 -15.38 -2.74 -8.77
CA ARG A 121 -14.39 -3.82 -8.66
C ARG A 121 -14.01 -4.06 -7.20
N LEU A 122 -13.99 -3.02 -6.41
CA LEU A 122 -13.71 -3.12 -4.98
C LEU A 122 -14.95 -3.61 -4.22
N ALA A 123 -16.05 -2.90 -4.35
CA ALA A 123 -17.34 -3.27 -3.77
C ALA A 123 -18.47 -2.53 -4.49
N ARG A 124 -19.62 -3.15 -4.56
CA ARG A 124 -20.80 -2.53 -5.16
C ARG A 124 -21.40 -1.48 -4.24
N PHE A 125 -21.32 -1.73 -2.94
CA PHE A 125 -21.81 -0.82 -1.89
C PHE A 125 -20.72 -0.67 -0.82
N GLY A 126 -20.72 0.45 -0.14
CA GLY A 126 -19.84 0.68 0.99
C GLY A 126 -18.40 1.03 0.65
N VAL A 127 -18.12 1.43 -0.59
CA VAL A 127 -16.77 1.85 -1.00
C VAL A 127 -16.29 3.01 -0.13
N GLU A 128 -17.16 3.94 0.23
CA GLU A 128 -16.81 5.06 1.10
C GLU A 128 -16.33 4.59 2.49
N HIS A 129 -16.91 3.52 3.01
CA HIS A 129 -16.45 2.93 4.28
C HIS A 129 -15.06 2.32 4.14
N LEU A 130 -14.78 1.66 3.02
CA LEU A 130 -13.45 1.11 2.75
C LEU A 130 -12.42 2.23 2.59
N GLU A 131 -12.75 3.29 1.87
CA GLU A 131 -11.89 4.46 1.73
C GLU A 131 -11.58 5.09 3.10
N ALA A 132 -12.58 5.22 3.96
CA ALA A 132 -12.42 5.77 5.29
C ALA A 132 -11.49 4.91 6.16
N VAL A 133 -11.64 3.59 6.12
CA VAL A 133 -10.78 2.66 6.87
C VAL A 133 -9.33 2.75 6.37
N LEU A 134 -9.13 2.79 5.07
CA LEU A 134 -7.79 2.92 4.48
C LEU A 134 -7.16 4.26 4.86
N SER A 135 -7.92 5.34 4.76
CA SER A 135 -7.45 6.67 5.14
C SER A 135 -7.06 6.75 6.61
N ALA A 136 -7.86 6.14 7.49
CA ALA A 136 -7.58 6.10 8.93
C ALA A 136 -6.27 5.39 9.27
N SER A 137 -5.82 4.46 8.43
CA SER A 137 -4.55 3.74 8.60
C SER A 137 -3.41 4.32 7.75
N GLY A 138 -3.57 5.52 7.20
CA GLY A 138 -2.57 6.16 6.35
C GLY A 138 -2.43 5.55 4.97
N ARG A 139 -3.41 4.76 4.55
CA ARG A 139 -3.46 4.12 3.23
C ARG A 139 -4.47 4.83 2.35
N ARG A 140 -4.47 4.56 1.06
CA ARG A 140 -5.43 5.19 0.14
C ARG A 140 -5.89 4.25 -0.96
N LEU A 141 -7.08 4.54 -1.47
CA LEU A 141 -7.65 3.89 -2.63
C LEU A 141 -7.52 4.83 -3.84
N VAL A 142 -7.06 4.30 -4.96
CA VAL A 142 -7.02 5.02 -6.23
C VAL A 142 -7.95 4.33 -7.22
N VAL A 143 -8.92 5.06 -7.71
CA VAL A 143 -9.85 4.60 -8.76
C VAL A 143 -9.43 5.25 -10.07
N LEU A 144 -9.04 4.43 -11.04
CA LEU A 144 -8.53 4.94 -12.32
C LEU A 144 -9.62 5.53 -13.19
N ASP A 145 -10.79 4.91 -13.21
CA ASP A 145 -11.95 5.40 -13.94
C ASP A 145 -13.05 5.71 -12.95
N PRO A 146 -13.27 7.00 -12.61
CA PRO A 146 -14.29 7.38 -11.65
C PRO A 146 -15.70 7.40 -12.23
N THR A 147 -15.89 7.11 -13.53
CA THR A 147 -17.23 7.06 -14.12
C THR A 147 -18.00 5.90 -13.51
N GLU A 148 -19.21 6.20 -13.04
CA GLU A 148 -20.12 5.16 -12.58
C GLU A 148 -20.57 4.32 -13.78
N THR A 149 -20.20 3.05 -13.77
CA THR A 149 -20.81 2.10 -14.68
C THR A 149 -22.20 1.79 -14.15
N ALA A 150 -23.16 2.27 -14.83
CA ALA A 150 -24.55 1.98 -14.51
C ALA A 150 -24.85 0.48 -14.59
#